data_1f4a8e624f168497ab0c127fadb1210c
#
_entry.id   1f4a8e624f168497ab0c127fadb1210c
#
_cell.length_a   1.000
_cell.length_b   1.000
_cell.length_c   1.000
_cell.angle_alpha   90.00
_cell.angle_beta   90.00
_cell.angle_gamma   90.00
#
_symmetry.space_group_name_H-M   'P 1'
#
loop_
_entity.id
_entity.type
_entity.pdbx_description
1 polymer ?
#
loop_
_entity_poly.entity_id
_entity_poly.type
_entity_poly.pdbx_seq_one_letter_code
_entity_poly.pdbx_strand_id
1 'polypeptide(L)'
;KIFDYVDYVILDDGEAALERILVSGELLHTYTREGYHDGDETITHLQRGCPDFADLPHDRYLSLLEVTNPMHRLWSDGRWNKMMIAHGCYWGKCAFCDTSLDYIRRYDSVPAECFVDWMEQVIAQTGSRGFHFVDEAAPPRLLKEISIEILRRRLNVVWWTNVRFEKSFTGDLCQLMAAAGCIAVSGGLEVASNRLLKMMNKGVDIEQATLAMRNLCDAGILVHTYLM
;
A
#
# COMPACT_ATOMS: atom_id res chain seq x y z
N LYS A 1 -24.94 6.10 -17.29
CA LYS A 1 -25.39 6.69 -16.01
C LYS A 1 -24.29 7.52 -15.32
N ILE A 2 -23.01 7.08 -15.30
CA ILE A 2 -21.96 7.88 -14.64
C ILE A 2 -21.70 9.20 -15.39
N PHE A 3 -21.74 9.19 -16.70
CA PHE A 3 -21.56 10.37 -17.55
C PHE A 3 -22.72 11.38 -17.52
N ASP A 4 -23.72 11.17 -16.66
CA ASP A 4 -24.71 12.21 -16.34
C ASP A 4 -24.17 13.16 -15.24
N TYR A 5 -23.04 12.81 -14.61
CA TYR A 5 -22.44 13.54 -13.50
C TYR A 5 -20.95 13.88 -13.72
N VAL A 6 -20.25 13.17 -14.61
CA VAL A 6 -18.84 13.40 -14.92
C VAL A 6 -18.61 13.37 -16.43
N ASP A 7 -17.61 14.10 -16.89
CA ASP A 7 -17.24 14.15 -18.31
C ASP A 7 -16.20 13.09 -18.66
N TYR A 8 -15.30 12.81 -17.73
CA TYR A 8 -14.17 11.89 -17.89
C TYR A 8 -14.11 10.87 -16.77
N VAL A 9 -13.75 9.63 -17.10
CA VAL A 9 -13.40 8.57 -16.16
C VAL A 9 -12.03 8.03 -16.56
N ILE A 10 -11.01 8.48 -15.85
CA ILE A 10 -9.63 8.05 -16.07
C ILE A 10 -9.44 6.68 -15.40
N LEU A 11 -8.81 5.75 -16.10
CA LEU A 11 -8.45 4.45 -15.57
C LEU A 11 -7.02 4.44 -15.07
N ASP A 12 -6.77 3.56 -14.10
CA ASP A 12 -5.43 3.32 -13.51
C ASP A 12 -4.80 4.59 -12.92
N ASP A 13 -3.58 4.91 -13.33
CA ASP A 13 -2.86 6.09 -12.85
C ASP A 13 -3.39 7.37 -13.50
N GLY A 14 -4.01 8.20 -12.69
CA GLY A 14 -4.71 9.39 -13.19
C GLY A 14 -3.82 10.58 -13.49
N GLU A 15 -2.61 10.64 -12.96
CA GLU A 15 -1.77 11.85 -12.96
C GLU A 15 -1.43 12.33 -14.37
N ALA A 16 -0.85 11.45 -15.19
CA ALA A 16 -0.48 11.81 -16.58
C ALA A 16 -1.70 12.10 -17.45
N ALA A 17 -2.76 11.29 -17.31
CA ALA A 17 -3.98 11.51 -18.07
C ALA A 17 -4.66 12.81 -17.70
N LEU A 18 -4.71 13.16 -16.42
CA LEU A 18 -5.26 14.43 -15.95
C LEU A 18 -4.43 15.62 -16.46
N GLU A 19 -3.10 15.54 -16.37
CA GLU A 19 -2.22 16.57 -16.88
C GLU A 19 -2.45 16.83 -18.37
N ARG A 20 -2.54 15.78 -19.19
CA ARG A 20 -2.80 15.89 -20.62
C ARG A 20 -4.17 16.52 -20.92
N ILE A 21 -5.20 16.08 -20.22
CA ILE A 21 -6.53 16.69 -20.37
C ILE A 21 -6.47 18.20 -20.10
N LEU A 22 -5.77 18.61 -19.04
CA LEU A 22 -5.70 20.01 -18.63
C LEU A 22 -4.80 20.87 -19.54
N VAL A 23 -3.71 20.31 -20.05
CA VAL A 23 -2.71 21.07 -20.83
C VAL A 23 -3.02 21.07 -22.32
N SER A 24 -3.39 19.93 -22.89
CA SER A 24 -3.57 19.75 -24.35
C SER A 24 -4.97 19.32 -24.77
N GLY A 25 -5.83 18.91 -23.83
CA GLY A 25 -7.12 18.31 -24.14
C GLY A 25 -7.02 16.88 -24.69
N GLU A 26 -5.84 16.27 -24.65
CA GLU A 26 -5.59 14.91 -25.12
C GLU A 26 -6.12 13.90 -24.11
N LEU A 27 -6.84 12.88 -24.58
CA LEU A 27 -7.39 11.81 -23.74
C LEU A 27 -6.46 10.60 -23.76
N LEU A 28 -6.07 10.16 -22.57
CA LEU A 28 -5.20 9.01 -22.33
C LEU A 28 -5.87 8.09 -21.29
N HIS A 29 -6.00 6.81 -21.57
CA HIS A 29 -6.64 5.83 -20.69
C HIS A 29 -7.97 6.31 -20.07
N THR A 30 -8.75 7.04 -20.86
CA THR A 30 -9.91 7.78 -20.39
C THR A 30 -11.19 7.33 -21.10
N TYR A 31 -12.23 7.04 -20.33
CA TYR A 31 -13.60 6.91 -20.85
C TYR A 31 -14.29 8.26 -20.90
N THR A 32 -14.98 8.47 -22.00
CA THR A 32 -15.94 9.56 -22.18
C THR A 32 -17.33 8.96 -22.47
N ARG A 33 -18.35 9.82 -22.62
CA ARG A 33 -19.67 9.39 -23.10
C ARG A 33 -19.61 8.71 -24.49
N GLU A 34 -18.62 9.04 -25.28
CA GLU A 34 -18.45 8.56 -26.67
C GLU A 34 -17.66 7.24 -26.74
N GLY A 35 -16.91 6.90 -25.71
CA GLY A 35 -16.13 5.65 -25.64
C GLY A 35 -14.82 5.76 -24.88
N TYR A 36 -14.00 4.73 -25.04
CA TYR A 36 -12.68 4.63 -24.42
C TYR A 36 -11.60 5.19 -25.36
N HIS A 37 -10.75 6.00 -24.81
CA HIS A 37 -9.56 6.55 -25.45
C HIS A 37 -8.32 5.89 -24.86
N ASP A 38 -7.66 5.08 -25.66
CA ASP A 38 -6.43 4.36 -25.28
C ASP A 38 -5.19 5.25 -25.44
N GLY A 39 -4.05 4.77 -24.93
CA GLY A 39 -2.76 5.46 -25.10
C GLY A 39 -1.60 4.58 -24.63
N ASP A 40 -0.43 4.80 -25.20
CA ASP A 40 0.77 3.97 -24.98
C ASP A 40 1.64 4.45 -23.80
N GLU A 41 1.31 5.57 -23.17
CA GLU A 41 2.15 6.15 -22.11
C GLU A 41 1.83 5.54 -20.77
N THR A 42 2.82 4.88 -20.19
CA THR A 42 2.77 4.32 -18.83
C THR A 42 3.81 5.01 -17.97
N ILE A 43 3.38 5.71 -16.93
CA ILE A 43 4.26 6.32 -15.95
C ILE A 43 4.63 5.28 -14.90
N THR A 44 5.91 5.12 -14.60
CA THR A 44 6.37 4.25 -13.53
C THR A 44 6.08 4.87 -12.16
N HIS A 45 5.97 4.02 -11.14
CA HIS A 45 5.78 4.50 -9.76
C HIS A 45 6.92 5.42 -9.30
N LEU A 46 8.14 5.14 -9.74
CA LEU A 46 9.29 6.02 -9.49
C LEU A 46 9.14 7.39 -10.18
N GLN A 47 8.64 7.43 -11.41
CA GLN A 47 8.45 8.70 -12.17
C GLN A 47 7.34 9.57 -11.58
N ARG A 48 6.33 8.97 -10.92
CA ARG A 48 5.30 9.72 -10.18
C ARG A 48 5.91 10.50 -9.02
N GLY A 49 6.95 9.97 -8.40
CA GLY A 49 7.69 10.65 -7.36
C GLY A 49 7.02 10.62 -5.98
N CYS A 50 7.51 11.46 -5.10
CA CYS A 50 7.01 11.64 -3.75
C CYS A 50 5.63 12.31 -3.77
N PRO A 51 4.64 11.81 -3.01
CA PRO A 51 3.40 12.56 -2.84
C PRO A 51 3.65 13.91 -2.16
N ASP A 52 2.96 14.93 -2.62
CA ASP A 52 3.02 16.28 -2.02
C ASP A 52 1.79 16.54 -1.14
N PHE A 53 2.04 16.72 0.14
CA PHE A 53 1.01 17.00 1.16
C PHE A 53 1.11 18.42 1.73
N ALA A 54 2.03 19.27 1.22
CA ALA A 54 2.35 20.56 1.84
C ALA A 54 1.15 21.50 1.96
N ASP A 55 0.26 21.51 0.96
CA ASP A 55 -0.90 22.39 0.91
C ASP A 55 -2.16 21.81 1.59
N LEU A 56 -2.08 20.61 2.15
CA LEU A 56 -3.21 19.99 2.83
C LEU A 56 -3.38 20.55 4.26
N PRO A 57 -4.60 20.80 4.71
CA PRO A 57 -4.87 21.32 6.06
C PRO A 57 -4.81 20.19 7.10
N HIS A 58 -3.62 19.64 7.36
CA HIS A 58 -3.39 18.48 8.21
C HIS A 58 -3.96 18.62 9.62
N ASP A 59 -3.92 19.82 10.20
CA ASP A 59 -4.44 20.16 11.51
C ASP A 59 -5.98 20.12 11.58
N ARG A 60 -6.65 20.19 10.42
CA ARG A 60 -8.12 20.17 10.30
C ARG A 60 -8.70 18.79 10.10
N TYR A 61 -7.88 17.78 9.79
CA TYR A 61 -8.33 16.40 9.69
C TYR A 61 -8.55 15.82 11.09
N LEU A 62 -9.68 15.15 11.29
CA LEU A 62 -9.97 14.46 12.54
C LEU A 62 -8.95 13.35 12.79
N SER A 63 -8.35 13.37 13.97
CA SER A 63 -7.60 12.21 14.45
C SER A 63 -8.57 11.15 14.96
N LEU A 64 -8.26 9.87 14.75
CA LEU A 64 -9.05 8.78 15.32
C LEU A 64 -9.03 8.77 16.86
N LEU A 65 -8.06 9.44 17.49
CA LEU A 65 -8.04 9.65 18.95
C LEU A 65 -9.14 10.61 19.42
N GLU A 66 -9.63 11.47 18.54
CA GLU A 66 -10.73 12.41 18.79
C GLU A 66 -12.11 11.75 18.64
N VAL A 67 -12.17 10.54 18.09
CA VAL A 67 -13.40 9.77 17.94
C VAL A 67 -13.53 8.80 19.11
N THR A 68 -14.70 8.75 19.73
CA THR A 68 -15.00 7.95 20.92
C THR A 68 -15.07 6.44 20.68
N ASN A 69 -14.41 5.91 19.66
CA ASN A 69 -14.35 4.48 19.39
C ASN A 69 -13.04 3.87 19.89
N PRO A 70 -13.04 3.08 20.99
CA PRO A 70 -11.81 2.53 21.55
C PRO A 70 -11.09 1.57 20.62
N MET A 71 -11.76 0.99 19.63
CA MET A 71 -11.13 0.12 18.61
C MET A 71 -10.13 0.88 17.74
N HIS A 72 -10.35 2.15 17.50
CA HIS A 72 -9.45 2.98 16.71
C HIS A 72 -8.10 3.21 17.37
N ARG A 73 -8.02 3.17 18.69
CA ARG A 73 -6.77 3.34 19.46
C ARG A 73 -5.76 2.19 19.24
N LEU A 74 -6.23 1.04 18.78
CA LEU A 74 -5.38 -0.11 18.51
C LEU A 74 -4.60 0.03 17.19
N TRP A 75 -5.12 0.83 16.25
CA TRP A 75 -4.61 0.87 14.88
C TRP A 75 -3.89 2.16 14.52
N SER A 76 -4.29 3.29 15.08
CA SER A 76 -3.90 4.56 14.48
C SER A 76 -4.16 5.73 15.40
N ASP A 77 -3.26 6.72 15.38
CA ASP A 77 -3.56 8.07 15.85
C ASP A 77 -4.44 8.86 14.86
N GLY A 78 -4.76 8.25 13.70
CA GLY A 78 -5.66 8.78 12.68
C GLY A 78 -5.02 9.72 11.67
N ARG A 79 -3.78 10.11 11.86
CA ARG A 79 -3.06 11.01 10.94
C ARG A 79 -1.84 10.34 10.31
N TRP A 80 -2.08 9.18 9.71
CA TRP A 80 -1.04 8.46 8.99
C TRP A 80 -0.76 9.09 7.62
N ASN A 81 0.49 9.38 7.34
CA ASN A 81 0.93 9.66 5.98
C ASN A 81 0.71 8.42 5.11
N LYS A 82 -0.04 8.58 4.02
CA LYS A 82 -0.34 7.49 3.09
C LYS A 82 0.73 7.46 2.01
N MET A 83 1.44 6.35 1.89
CA MET A 83 2.46 6.16 0.86
C MET A 83 2.36 4.75 0.28
N MET A 84 2.83 4.56 -0.93
CA MET A 84 2.85 3.28 -1.63
C MET A 84 4.29 2.91 -1.98
N ILE A 85 4.72 1.70 -1.57
CA ILE A 85 6.06 1.17 -1.89
C ILE A 85 6.11 0.65 -3.32
N ALA A 86 5.01 0.01 -3.74
CA ALA A 86 4.88 -0.59 -5.06
C ALA A 86 3.46 -0.47 -5.58
N HIS A 87 3.32 -0.08 -6.84
CA HIS A 87 2.07 -0.17 -7.56
C HIS A 87 1.76 -1.65 -7.86
N GLY A 88 0.51 -2.05 -7.69
CA GLY A 88 0.05 -3.40 -7.99
C GLY A 88 0.44 -4.45 -6.97
N CYS A 89 0.06 -5.69 -7.26
CA CYS A 89 0.30 -6.83 -6.38
C CYS A 89 1.36 -7.76 -6.98
N TYR A 90 2.47 -7.98 -6.27
CA TYR A 90 3.54 -8.87 -6.76
C TYR A 90 3.09 -10.33 -6.96
N TRP A 91 1.99 -10.75 -6.33
CA TRP A 91 1.42 -12.07 -6.56
C TRP A 91 0.47 -12.08 -7.77
N GLY A 92 -0.55 -11.21 -7.80
CA GLY A 92 -1.44 -10.95 -8.93
C GLY A 92 -2.16 -12.17 -9.52
N LYS A 93 -2.41 -13.25 -8.74
CA LYS A 93 -2.92 -14.54 -9.24
C LYS A 93 -4.14 -15.06 -8.50
N CYS A 94 -4.65 -14.34 -7.50
CA CYS A 94 -5.80 -14.79 -6.75
C CYS A 94 -7.05 -14.83 -7.64
N ALA A 95 -7.83 -15.93 -7.58
CA ALA A 95 -8.99 -16.13 -8.44
C ALA A 95 -10.18 -15.19 -8.14
N PHE A 96 -10.17 -14.54 -6.99
CA PHE A 96 -11.20 -13.59 -6.59
C PHE A 96 -10.81 -12.11 -6.86
N CYS A 97 -9.53 -11.85 -7.18
CA CYS A 97 -9.10 -10.52 -7.61
C CYS A 97 -9.35 -10.34 -9.11
N ASP A 98 -9.77 -9.15 -9.50
CA ASP A 98 -9.79 -8.78 -10.91
C ASP A 98 -8.37 -8.46 -11.40
N THR A 99 -7.66 -9.49 -11.81
CA THR A 99 -6.27 -9.39 -12.29
C THR A 99 -6.18 -8.83 -13.72
N SER A 100 -7.30 -8.44 -14.34
CA SER A 100 -7.28 -7.72 -15.62
C SER A 100 -7.01 -6.22 -15.43
N LEU A 101 -7.29 -5.71 -14.24
CA LEU A 101 -7.06 -4.30 -13.89
C LEU A 101 -5.58 -4.01 -13.73
N ASP A 102 -5.12 -2.90 -14.30
CA ASP A 102 -3.71 -2.52 -14.33
C ASP A 102 -3.15 -2.35 -12.92
N TYR A 103 -3.88 -1.71 -12.04
CA TYR A 103 -3.46 -1.47 -10.65
C TYR A 103 -3.26 -2.76 -9.82
N ILE A 104 -3.72 -3.93 -10.30
CA ILE A 104 -3.42 -5.24 -9.72
C ILE A 104 -2.33 -5.96 -10.51
N ARG A 105 -2.43 -5.94 -11.85
CA ARG A 105 -1.58 -6.73 -12.74
C ARG A 105 -0.17 -6.20 -12.89
N ARG A 106 -0.05 -4.87 -12.99
CA ARG A 106 1.24 -4.22 -13.19
C ARG A 106 1.92 -4.03 -11.83
N TYR A 107 2.95 -4.83 -11.58
CA TYR A 107 3.78 -4.66 -10.40
C TYR A 107 4.98 -3.75 -10.72
N ASP A 108 5.05 -2.61 -10.03
CA ASP A 108 6.07 -1.61 -10.22
C ASP A 108 6.48 -1.00 -8.87
N SER A 109 7.69 -1.26 -8.43
CA SER A 109 8.20 -0.86 -7.12
C SER A 109 9.28 0.21 -7.22
N VAL A 110 9.44 1.00 -6.15
CA VAL A 110 10.55 1.93 -6.03
C VAL A 110 11.69 1.32 -5.22
N PRO A 111 12.95 1.75 -5.46
CA PRO A 111 14.08 1.37 -4.60
C PRO A 111 13.85 1.82 -3.16
N ALA A 112 14.29 1.00 -2.20
CA ALA A 112 14.10 1.27 -0.76
C ALA A 112 14.71 2.61 -0.33
N GLU A 113 15.89 2.96 -0.86
CA GLU A 113 16.57 4.23 -0.58
C GLU A 113 15.70 5.42 -1.00
N CYS A 114 15.16 5.38 -2.23
CA CYS A 114 14.29 6.41 -2.77
C CYS A 114 12.98 6.52 -1.95
N PHE A 115 12.39 5.37 -1.55
CA PHE A 115 11.19 5.39 -0.72
C PHE A 115 11.43 6.05 0.64
N VAL A 116 12.58 5.81 1.25
CA VAL A 116 12.94 6.44 2.54
C VAL A 116 13.28 7.92 2.35
N ASP A 117 13.86 8.35 1.20
CA ASP A 117 13.97 9.77 0.84
C ASP A 117 12.59 10.46 0.80
N TRP A 118 11.59 9.78 0.21
CA TRP A 118 10.22 10.28 0.20
C TRP A 118 9.61 10.35 1.59
N MET A 119 9.89 9.38 2.46
CA MET A 119 9.43 9.46 3.87
C MET A 119 9.99 10.70 4.57
N GLU A 120 11.26 11.03 4.38
CA GLU A 120 11.87 12.22 4.95
C GLU A 120 11.25 13.52 4.39
N GLN A 121 10.98 13.57 3.09
CA GLN A 121 10.28 14.70 2.45
C GLN A 121 8.86 14.88 3.02
N VAL A 122 8.10 13.79 3.15
CA VAL A 122 6.74 13.83 3.71
C VAL A 122 6.76 14.25 5.19
N ILE A 123 7.74 13.81 5.97
CA ILE A 123 7.92 14.29 7.36
C ILE A 123 8.16 15.80 7.37
N ALA A 124 8.99 16.32 6.46
CA ALA A 124 9.25 17.76 6.38
C ALA A 124 8.00 18.56 6.02
N GLN A 125 7.12 18.03 5.18
CA GLN A 125 5.86 18.67 4.77
C GLN A 125 4.81 18.64 5.88
N THR A 126 4.64 17.49 6.54
CA THR A 126 3.50 17.23 7.45
C THR A 126 3.82 17.34 8.93
N GLY A 127 5.09 17.24 9.30
CA GLY A 127 5.54 17.09 10.69
C GLY A 127 5.20 15.72 11.32
N SER A 128 4.42 14.87 10.64
CA SER A 128 3.99 13.56 11.12
C SER A 128 5.02 12.48 10.80
N ARG A 129 5.25 11.58 11.76
CA ARG A 129 6.18 10.46 11.65
C ARG A 129 5.49 9.10 11.60
N GLY A 130 4.17 9.10 11.48
CA GLY A 130 3.35 7.91 11.29
C GLY A 130 3.06 7.66 9.82
N PHE A 131 3.22 6.40 9.37
CA PHE A 131 3.04 6.02 7.97
C PHE A 131 2.12 4.80 7.83
N HIS A 132 1.22 4.87 6.87
CA HIS A 132 0.53 3.71 6.34
C HIS A 132 0.99 3.46 4.91
N PHE A 133 1.70 2.36 4.68
CA PHE A 133 2.02 1.94 3.33
C PHE A 133 0.81 1.22 2.75
N VAL A 134 0.15 1.89 1.80
CA VAL A 134 -1.17 1.50 1.27
C VAL A 134 -1.07 0.48 0.12
N ASP A 135 -0.02 -0.31 0.13
CA ASP A 135 0.21 -1.36 -0.86
C ASP A 135 -0.91 -2.41 -0.87
N GLU A 136 -1.20 -2.99 -2.02
CA GLU A 136 -2.07 -4.16 -2.12
C GLU A 136 -1.49 -5.38 -1.38
N ALA A 137 -0.17 -5.53 -1.46
CA ALA A 137 0.62 -6.46 -0.67
C ALA A 137 2.08 -6.01 -0.70
N ALA A 138 2.58 -5.48 0.40
CA ALA A 138 3.97 -5.03 0.49
C ALA A 138 4.94 -6.22 0.39
N PRO A 139 5.93 -6.18 -0.54
CA PRO A 139 6.83 -7.30 -0.76
C PRO A 139 7.80 -7.49 0.41
N PRO A 140 7.96 -8.70 0.96
CA PRO A 140 8.83 -8.95 2.12
C PRO A 140 10.29 -8.53 1.90
N ARG A 141 10.81 -8.73 0.67
CA ARG A 141 12.16 -8.30 0.32
C ARG A 141 12.32 -6.79 0.44
N LEU A 142 11.37 -6.04 -0.10
CA LEU A 142 11.42 -4.58 -0.09
C LEU A 142 11.20 -4.02 1.32
N LEU A 143 10.30 -4.65 2.10
CA LEU A 143 10.14 -4.33 3.53
C LEU A 143 11.44 -4.52 4.31
N LYS A 144 12.22 -5.58 3.99
CA LYS A 144 13.55 -5.79 4.57
C LYS A 144 14.50 -4.64 4.22
N GLU A 145 14.58 -4.29 2.95
CA GLU A 145 15.49 -3.24 2.44
C GLU A 145 15.11 -1.86 3.03
N ILE A 146 13.82 -1.53 3.08
CA ILE A 146 13.30 -0.30 3.71
C ILE A 146 13.60 -0.28 5.22
N SER A 147 13.41 -1.39 5.91
CA SER A 147 13.70 -1.48 7.35
C SER A 147 15.19 -1.24 7.65
N ILE A 148 16.08 -1.80 6.84
CA ILE A 148 17.52 -1.56 6.94
C ILE A 148 17.84 -0.07 6.73
N GLU A 149 17.22 0.55 5.73
CA GLU A 149 17.47 1.95 5.38
C GLU A 149 16.96 2.90 6.47
N ILE A 150 15.76 2.66 7.01
CA ILE A 150 15.21 3.40 8.16
C ILE A 150 16.18 3.37 9.35
N LEU A 151 16.69 2.18 9.70
CA LEU A 151 17.63 2.02 10.80
C LEU A 151 18.99 2.68 10.51
N ARG A 152 19.51 2.54 9.28
CA ARG A 152 20.77 3.15 8.86
C ARG A 152 20.72 4.68 8.99
N ARG A 153 19.61 5.29 8.61
CA ARG A 153 19.38 6.74 8.73
C ARG A 153 18.96 7.18 10.14
N ARG A 154 18.70 6.24 11.04
CA ARG A 154 18.15 6.51 12.37
C ARG A 154 16.86 7.30 12.31
N LEU A 155 16.03 7.01 11.31
CA LEU A 155 14.77 7.68 11.11
C LEU A 155 13.76 7.19 12.16
N ASN A 156 13.35 8.08 13.07
CA ASN A 156 12.38 7.75 14.11
C ASN A 156 10.97 7.85 13.55
N VAL A 157 10.39 6.73 13.16
CA VAL A 157 9.06 6.60 12.53
C VAL A 157 8.31 5.41 13.08
N VAL A 158 7.00 5.43 12.95
CA VAL A 158 6.13 4.26 13.13
C VAL A 158 5.36 4.01 11.85
N TRP A 159 5.15 2.74 11.50
CA TRP A 159 4.45 2.41 10.26
C TRP A 159 3.71 1.08 10.35
N TRP A 160 2.75 0.93 9.47
CA TRP A 160 2.03 -0.32 9.23
C TRP A 160 1.71 -0.49 7.75
N THR A 161 1.39 -1.71 7.32
CA THR A 161 1.18 -2.03 5.91
C THR A 161 0.31 -3.27 5.71
N ASN A 162 -0.12 -3.47 4.47
CA ASN A 162 -0.78 -4.71 4.06
C ASN A 162 0.25 -5.71 3.55
N VAL A 163 0.09 -6.96 3.94
CA VAL A 163 1.00 -8.07 3.59
C VAL A 163 0.23 -9.31 3.15
N ARG A 164 0.95 -10.25 2.56
CA ARG A 164 0.49 -11.63 2.39
C ARG A 164 1.22 -12.48 3.43
N PHE A 165 0.48 -13.28 4.21
CA PHE A 165 1.09 -14.16 5.22
C PHE A 165 1.79 -15.33 4.53
N GLU A 166 3.05 -15.17 4.19
CA GLU A 166 3.85 -16.16 3.46
C GLU A 166 5.14 -16.48 4.19
N LYS A 167 5.79 -17.58 3.79
CA LYS A 167 7.01 -18.10 4.43
C LYS A 167 8.19 -17.13 4.49
N SER A 168 8.17 -16.09 3.68
CA SER A 168 9.21 -15.04 3.67
C SER A 168 9.23 -14.18 4.93
N PHE A 169 8.13 -14.16 5.71
CA PHE A 169 8.08 -13.50 7.02
C PHE A 169 8.73 -14.37 8.10
N THR A 170 10.05 -14.50 8.03
CA THR A 170 10.86 -15.19 9.04
C THR A 170 10.94 -14.37 10.33
N GLY A 171 11.29 -15.03 11.46
CA GLY A 171 11.48 -14.33 12.73
C GLY A 171 12.47 -13.16 12.63
N ASP A 172 13.61 -13.36 11.95
CA ASP A 172 14.60 -12.30 11.75
C ASP A 172 14.07 -11.11 10.97
N LEU A 173 13.29 -11.35 9.91
CA LEU A 173 12.66 -10.26 9.16
C LEU A 173 11.64 -9.51 10.03
N CYS A 174 10.82 -10.22 10.78
CA CYS A 174 9.81 -9.60 11.65
C CYS A 174 10.48 -8.75 12.76
N GLN A 175 11.55 -9.26 13.38
CA GLN A 175 12.35 -8.50 14.36
C GLN A 175 12.97 -7.24 13.74
N LEU A 176 13.51 -7.34 12.53
CA LEU A 176 14.05 -6.20 11.79
C LEU A 176 12.97 -5.15 11.50
N MET A 177 11.81 -5.58 11.03
CA MET A 177 10.67 -4.68 10.77
C MET A 177 10.22 -3.98 12.06
N ALA A 178 10.09 -4.71 13.16
CA ALA A 178 9.73 -4.14 14.46
C ALA A 178 10.77 -3.10 14.94
N ALA A 179 12.06 -3.41 14.83
CA ALA A 179 13.14 -2.48 15.15
C ALA A 179 13.12 -1.21 14.29
N ALA A 180 12.65 -1.31 13.05
CA ALA A 180 12.47 -0.19 12.12
C ALA A 180 11.14 0.56 12.30
N GLY A 181 10.34 0.25 13.32
CA GLY A 181 9.11 0.96 13.65
C GLY A 181 7.83 0.36 13.07
N CYS A 182 7.85 -0.86 12.53
CA CYS A 182 6.63 -1.56 12.17
C CYS A 182 5.83 -1.92 13.42
N ILE A 183 4.62 -1.41 13.55
CA ILE A 183 3.75 -1.67 14.72
C ILE A 183 2.61 -2.64 14.40
N ALA A 184 2.22 -2.74 13.14
CA ALA A 184 1.10 -3.56 12.72
C ALA A 184 1.21 -3.99 11.27
N VAL A 185 0.54 -5.09 10.93
CA VAL A 185 0.28 -5.51 9.56
C VAL A 185 -1.16 -5.96 9.39
N SER A 186 -1.72 -5.73 8.21
CA SER A 186 -2.98 -6.33 7.78
C SER A 186 -2.71 -7.34 6.67
N GLY A 187 -3.48 -8.43 6.62
CA GLY A 187 -3.32 -9.39 5.54
C GLY A 187 -4.51 -10.33 5.37
N GLY A 188 -4.73 -10.77 4.15
CA GLY A 188 -5.79 -11.72 3.83
C GLY A 188 -5.36 -13.16 4.11
N LEU A 189 -5.96 -13.81 5.10
CA LEU A 189 -5.99 -15.27 5.19
C LEU A 189 -7.12 -15.83 4.32
N GLU A 190 -8.21 -15.09 4.22
CA GLU A 190 -9.46 -15.37 3.51
C GLU A 190 -10.22 -16.53 4.16
N VAL A 191 -9.59 -17.69 4.31
CA VAL A 191 -10.23 -18.89 4.84
C VAL A 191 -9.23 -19.85 5.46
N ALA A 192 -9.62 -20.50 6.56
CA ALA A 192 -8.82 -21.54 7.23
C ALA A 192 -9.02 -22.93 6.58
N SER A 193 -8.74 -23.05 5.27
CA SER A 193 -8.86 -24.30 4.51
C SER A 193 -7.86 -24.35 3.36
N ASN A 194 -6.88 -25.27 3.44
CA ASN A 194 -5.89 -25.46 2.37
C ASN A 194 -6.53 -25.79 1.02
N ARG A 195 -7.64 -26.54 1.02
CA ARG A 195 -8.40 -26.82 -0.20
C ARG A 195 -8.93 -25.55 -0.86
N LEU A 196 -9.52 -24.66 -0.08
CA LEU A 196 -10.08 -23.40 -0.59
C LEU A 196 -8.97 -22.39 -0.95
N LEU A 197 -7.92 -22.29 -0.16
CA LEU A 197 -6.74 -21.44 -0.50
C LEU A 197 -6.13 -21.86 -1.84
N LYS A 198 -6.07 -23.17 -2.11
CA LYS A 198 -5.62 -23.68 -3.41
C LYS A 198 -6.59 -23.34 -4.53
N MET A 199 -7.91 -23.47 -4.32
CA MET A 199 -8.92 -23.08 -5.30
C MET A 199 -8.87 -21.58 -5.61
N MET A 200 -8.62 -20.74 -4.60
CA MET A 200 -8.45 -19.29 -4.74
C MET A 200 -7.10 -18.90 -5.38
N ASN A 201 -6.22 -19.86 -5.64
CA ASN A 201 -4.85 -19.61 -6.10
C ASN A 201 -4.10 -18.59 -5.23
N LYS A 202 -4.33 -18.66 -3.91
CA LYS A 202 -3.75 -17.72 -2.93
C LYS A 202 -2.22 -17.85 -2.83
N GLY A 203 -1.66 -19.05 -3.13
CA GLY A 203 -0.22 -19.30 -3.13
C GLY A 203 0.41 -19.43 -1.75
N VAL A 204 -0.41 -19.63 -0.71
CA VAL A 204 -0.01 -19.93 0.67
C VAL A 204 -0.89 -21.03 1.21
N ASP A 205 -0.42 -21.74 2.23
CA ASP A 205 -1.17 -22.69 3.02
C ASP A 205 -1.36 -22.20 4.48
N ILE A 206 -2.18 -22.90 5.25
CA ILE A 206 -2.49 -22.51 6.64
C ILE A 206 -1.24 -22.55 7.51
N GLU A 207 -0.38 -23.54 7.32
CA GLU A 207 0.84 -23.75 8.10
C GLU A 207 1.81 -22.56 7.90
N GLN A 208 2.04 -22.17 6.64
CA GLN A 208 2.87 -21.02 6.30
C GLN A 208 2.29 -19.72 6.84
N ALA A 209 0.98 -19.50 6.67
CA ALA A 209 0.31 -18.30 7.16
C ALA A 209 0.36 -18.24 8.69
N THR A 210 0.12 -19.35 9.38
CA THR A 210 0.20 -19.43 10.84
C THR A 210 1.60 -19.13 11.35
N LEU A 211 2.63 -19.69 10.70
CA LEU A 211 4.02 -19.42 11.06
C LEU A 211 4.38 -17.94 10.87
N ALA A 212 4.01 -17.35 9.73
CA ALA A 212 4.23 -15.93 9.46
C ALA A 212 3.55 -15.03 10.50
N MET A 213 2.27 -15.29 10.81
CA MET A 213 1.54 -14.53 11.83
C MET A 213 2.16 -14.69 13.22
N ARG A 214 2.63 -15.89 13.58
CA ARG A 214 3.33 -16.12 14.85
C ARG A 214 4.63 -15.32 14.92
N ASN A 215 5.46 -15.37 13.88
CA ASN A 215 6.71 -14.62 13.81
C ASN A 215 6.48 -13.10 13.96
N LEU A 216 5.42 -12.58 13.35
CA LEU A 216 5.01 -11.16 13.49
C LEU A 216 4.60 -10.84 14.93
N CYS A 217 3.74 -11.66 15.54
CA CYS A 217 3.30 -11.49 16.94
C CYS A 217 4.48 -11.60 17.92
N ASP A 218 5.39 -12.57 17.73
CA ASP A 218 6.57 -12.77 18.56
C ASP A 218 7.55 -11.58 18.47
N ALA A 219 7.53 -10.86 17.35
CA ALA A 219 8.27 -9.61 17.18
C ALA A 219 7.55 -8.37 17.77
N GLY A 220 6.35 -8.53 18.34
CA GLY A 220 5.54 -7.44 18.89
C GLY A 220 4.74 -6.66 17.85
N ILE A 221 4.63 -7.16 16.62
CA ILE A 221 3.84 -6.55 15.55
C ILE A 221 2.39 -7.04 15.65
N LEU A 222 1.44 -6.12 15.71
CA LEU A 222 0.01 -6.44 15.68
C LEU A 222 -0.39 -7.03 14.33
N VAL A 223 -1.19 -8.10 14.35
CA VAL A 223 -1.65 -8.78 13.14
C VAL A 223 -3.15 -8.66 13.01
N HIS A 224 -3.60 -8.05 11.91
CA HIS A 224 -5.00 -8.02 11.51
C HIS A 224 -5.22 -8.94 10.31
N THR A 225 -6.21 -9.81 10.40
CA THR A 225 -6.45 -10.85 9.39
C THR A 225 -7.83 -10.69 8.77
N TYR A 226 -7.87 -10.57 7.45
CA TYR A 226 -9.13 -10.58 6.71
C TYR A 226 -9.61 -12.02 6.49
N LEU A 227 -10.89 -12.24 6.72
CA LEU A 227 -11.61 -13.48 6.45
C LEU A 227 -12.81 -13.19 5.57
N MET A 228 -13.11 -14.09 4.65
CA MET A 228 -14.32 -14.07 3.82
C MET A 228 -15.41 -14.97 4.38
#